data_e8731d8a07a23de582ee21d2cb0b6e45
#
_entry.id   e8731d8a07a23de582ee21d2cb0b6e45
#
_cell.length_a   1.000
_cell.length_b   1.000
_cell.length_c   1.000
_cell.angle_alpha   90.00
_cell.angle_beta   90.00
_cell.angle_gamma   90.00
#
_symmetry.space_group_name_H-M   'P 1'
#
loop_
_entity.id
_entity.type
_entity.pdbx_description
1 polymer ?
#
loop_
_entity_poly.entity_id
_entity_poly.type
_entity_poly.pdbx_seq_one_letter_code
_entity_poly.pdbx_strand_id
1 'polypeptide(L)'
;MKSKIILKILIIFSFTGCYNREQNSLLNEAEALLQNKPDSALSILQQFTPGSQQAEQAKYALLYSAALDQNHIKITSDSLIRKAWNYYKHHPKDLRNQCTTLYYWGRIKLRANDKAGALRLFLEIEKKLKDTNEPYYKGLLYSQIGEVYYAQMNYNRAYHYFRESRNNFRQSENLREETEATLDMAAATYHSKDVEKAIRLYSSALDLADEQKSDKLAKSSLTNLASLYVISGKKQIPHDLLLRIELSARKDTLYGYHTLVDVQLLKNHMDSARHYLKLAETHTTDIRDMANLYYTAYRIEAQSKNFEKATENIHRYIYLTDSLTRSNMQFSAGMVER
;
A
#
# COMPACT_ATOMS: atom_id res chain seq x y z
N MET A 1 35.63 -3.73 55.06
CA MET A 1 35.64 -3.11 53.70
C MET A 1 35.08 -4.05 52.60
N LYS A 2 35.48 -5.33 52.56
CA LYS A 2 35.01 -6.25 51.47
C LYS A 2 33.47 -6.47 51.41
N SER A 3 32.80 -6.50 52.55
CA SER A 3 31.31 -6.72 52.59
C SER A 3 30.50 -5.57 52.01
N LYS A 4 30.95 -4.28 52.20
CA LYS A 4 30.24 -3.10 51.63
C LYS A 4 30.45 -2.95 50.10
N ILE A 5 31.54 -3.50 49.55
CA ILE A 5 31.80 -3.51 48.11
C ILE A 5 30.91 -4.58 47.40
N ILE A 6 30.79 -5.75 48.01
CA ILE A 6 29.92 -6.82 47.46
C ILE A 6 28.45 -6.40 47.46
N LEU A 7 27.97 -5.69 48.48
CA LEU A 7 26.61 -5.20 48.55
C LEU A 7 26.31 -4.12 47.48
N LYS A 8 27.28 -3.21 47.22
CA LYS A 8 27.15 -2.22 46.15
C LYS A 8 27.14 -2.85 44.76
N ILE A 9 27.96 -3.88 44.53
CA ILE A 9 27.99 -4.61 43.26
C ILE A 9 26.66 -5.37 43.04
N LEU A 10 26.10 -6.04 44.09
CA LEU A 10 24.81 -6.68 44.02
C LEU A 10 23.64 -5.74 43.77
N ILE A 11 23.63 -4.54 44.32
CA ILE A 11 22.59 -3.54 44.08
C ILE A 11 22.71 -2.99 42.65
N ILE A 12 23.90 -2.78 42.10
CA ILE A 12 24.07 -2.35 40.70
C ILE A 12 23.59 -3.44 39.74
N PHE A 13 23.88 -4.70 40.00
CA PHE A 13 23.39 -5.84 39.17
C PHE A 13 21.87 -6.01 39.22
N SER A 14 21.21 -5.74 40.36
CA SER A 14 19.75 -5.80 40.47
C SER A 14 19.06 -4.67 39.72
N PHE A 15 19.59 -3.45 39.74
CA PHE A 15 19.03 -2.32 38.98
C PHE A 15 19.23 -2.47 37.48
N THR A 16 20.36 -2.98 37.01
CA THR A 16 20.59 -3.23 35.58
C THR A 16 19.71 -4.37 35.04
N GLY A 17 19.46 -5.40 35.84
CA GLY A 17 18.57 -6.52 35.46
C GLY A 17 17.10 -6.12 35.36
N CYS A 18 16.59 -5.27 36.26
CA CYS A 18 15.24 -4.73 36.20
C CYS A 18 15.08 -3.75 35.01
N TYR A 19 16.05 -2.85 34.81
CA TYR A 19 16.04 -1.90 33.70
C TYR A 19 16.03 -2.62 32.34
N ASN A 20 16.89 -3.60 32.11
CA ASN A 20 16.90 -4.38 30.88
C ASN A 20 15.60 -5.17 30.64
N ARG A 21 14.95 -5.65 31.70
CA ARG A 21 13.68 -6.38 31.59
C ARG A 21 12.53 -5.44 31.21
N GLU A 22 12.50 -4.25 31.77
CA GLU A 22 11.52 -3.22 31.46
C GLU A 22 11.68 -2.70 30.02
N GLN A 23 12.91 -2.43 29.56
CA GLN A 23 13.22 -2.01 28.21
C GLN A 23 12.82 -3.05 27.14
N ASN A 24 13.11 -4.33 27.39
CA ASN A 24 12.67 -5.42 26.51
C ASN A 24 11.15 -5.55 26.48
N SER A 25 10.44 -5.26 27.57
CA SER A 25 8.98 -5.26 27.64
C SER A 25 8.38 -4.20 26.72
N LEU A 26 8.93 -2.97 26.72
CA LEU A 26 8.48 -1.86 25.84
C LEU A 26 8.69 -2.15 24.36
N LEU A 27 9.84 -2.76 23.98
CA LEU A 27 10.07 -3.16 22.59
C LEU A 27 9.12 -4.28 22.15
N ASN A 28 8.80 -5.23 23.03
CA ASN A 28 7.83 -6.30 22.73
C ASN A 28 6.41 -5.74 22.60
N GLU A 29 6.03 -4.77 23.43
CA GLU A 29 4.74 -4.08 23.34
C GLU A 29 4.64 -3.30 22.03
N ALA A 30 5.66 -2.51 21.67
CA ALA A 30 5.69 -1.81 20.41
C ALA A 30 5.59 -2.76 19.21
N GLU A 31 6.28 -3.92 19.24
CA GLU A 31 6.19 -4.95 18.21
C GLU A 31 4.78 -5.51 18.07
N ALA A 32 4.10 -5.79 19.17
CA ALA A 32 2.73 -6.30 19.16
C ALA A 32 1.71 -5.30 18.62
N LEU A 33 1.96 -3.99 18.80
CA LEU A 33 1.08 -2.91 18.35
C LEU A 33 1.29 -2.54 16.88
N LEU A 34 2.44 -2.86 16.28
CA LEU A 34 2.82 -2.41 14.94
C LEU A 34 1.76 -2.65 13.87
N GLN A 35 1.09 -3.79 13.86
CA GLN A 35 0.11 -4.13 12.81
C GLN A 35 -1.24 -3.44 13.00
N ASN A 36 -1.69 -3.31 14.25
CA ASN A 36 -3.06 -2.88 14.55
C ASN A 36 -3.15 -1.44 15.05
N LYS A 37 -2.10 -0.91 15.66
CA LYS A 37 -2.02 0.44 16.25
C LYS A 37 -0.62 1.04 16.03
N PRO A 38 -0.23 1.31 14.77
CA PRO A 38 1.13 1.76 14.46
C PRO A 38 1.50 3.10 15.10
N ASP A 39 0.55 4.00 15.31
CA ASP A 39 0.71 5.28 16.03
C ASP A 39 1.09 5.06 17.50
N SER A 40 0.43 4.10 18.19
CA SER A 40 0.78 3.75 19.56
C SER A 40 2.17 3.13 19.65
N ALA A 41 2.50 2.23 18.70
CA ALA A 41 3.84 1.67 18.59
C ALA A 41 4.91 2.75 18.38
N LEU A 42 4.63 3.72 17.50
CA LEU A 42 5.53 4.83 17.24
C LEU A 42 5.74 5.70 18.49
N SER A 43 4.67 6.00 19.24
CA SER A 43 4.72 6.79 20.47
C SER A 43 5.61 6.13 21.52
N ILE A 44 5.50 4.81 21.71
CA ILE A 44 6.39 4.04 22.61
C ILE A 44 7.84 4.16 22.15
N LEU A 45 8.08 3.95 20.85
CA LEU A 45 9.44 3.94 20.28
C LEU A 45 10.09 5.33 20.27
N GLN A 46 9.33 6.41 20.20
CA GLN A 46 9.85 7.78 20.31
C GLN A 46 10.34 8.13 21.72
N GLN A 47 9.75 7.54 22.74
CA GLN A 47 10.13 7.72 24.14
C GLN A 47 11.23 6.74 24.57
N PHE A 48 11.45 5.70 23.79
CA PHE A 48 12.41 4.66 24.09
C PHE A 48 13.85 5.11 23.80
N THR A 49 14.74 4.92 24.77
CA THR A 49 16.18 5.17 24.60
C THR A 49 16.93 3.84 24.64
N PRO A 50 17.46 3.36 23.50
CA PRO A 50 18.15 2.08 23.47
C PRO A 50 19.42 2.10 24.32
N GLY A 51 19.64 1.02 25.08
CA GLY A 51 20.85 0.84 25.88
C GLY A 51 22.07 0.48 25.03
N SER A 52 23.12 -0.03 25.68
CA SER A 52 24.38 -0.37 25.01
C SER A 52 24.39 -1.73 24.29
N GLN A 53 23.37 -2.55 24.48
CA GLN A 53 23.32 -3.90 23.89
C GLN A 53 22.99 -3.81 22.39
N GLN A 54 23.82 -4.42 21.56
CA GLN A 54 23.66 -4.41 20.10
C GLN A 54 22.34 -5.03 19.63
N ALA A 55 21.88 -6.11 20.29
CA ALA A 55 20.60 -6.75 19.98
C ALA A 55 19.41 -5.82 20.21
N GLU A 56 19.41 -5.08 21.34
CA GLU A 56 18.37 -4.11 21.67
C GLU A 56 18.37 -2.95 20.69
N GLN A 57 19.55 -2.41 20.36
CA GLN A 57 19.69 -1.34 19.37
C GLN A 57 19.21 -1.78 17.98
N ALA A 58 19.48 -3.00 17.58
CA ALA A 58 19.04 -3.57 16.32
C ALA A 58 17.51 -3.75 16.29
N LYS A 59 16.93 -4.28 17.37
CA LYS A 59 15.48 -4.45 17.51
C LYS A 59 14.78 -3.09 17.48
N TYR A 60 15.27 -2.12 18.25
CA TYR A 60 14.74 -0.76 18.23
C TYR A 60 14.82 -0.16 16.82
N ALA A 61 15.96 -0.25 16.14
CA ALA A 61 16.15 0.31 14.81
C ALA A 61 15.19 -0.32 13.78
N LEU A 62 14.94 -1.62 13.87
CA LEU A 62 13.96 -2.32 13.04
C LEU A 62 12.54 -1.82 13.32
N LEU A 63 12.11 -1.87 14.58
CA LEU A 63 10.75 -1.52 14.97
C LEU A 63 10.43 -0.05 14.71
N TYR A 64 11.38 0.85 14.97
CA TYR A 64 11.19 2.28 14.73
C TYR A 64 11.10 2.59 13.22
N SER A 65 11.92 1.94 12.39
CA SER A 65 11.81 2.06 10.94
C SER A 65 10.46 1.53 10.43
N ALA A 66 10.00 0.41 10.99
CA ALA A 66 8.70 -0.17 10.66
C ALA A 66 7.55 0.74 11.08
N ALA A 67 7.60 1.30 12.29
CA ALA A 67 6.57 2.22 12.79
C ALA A 67 6.49 3.50 11.96
N LEU A 68 7.62 4.09 11.57
CA LEU A 68 7.65 5.25 10.68
C LEU A 68 7.02 4.93 9.32
N ASP A 69 7.34 3.77 8.74
CA ASP A 69 6.78 3.35 7.46
C ASP A 69 5.27 3.11 7.54
N GLN A 70 4.80 2.43 8.57
CA GLN A 70 3.38 2.15 8.80
C GLN A 70 2.55 3.41 9.04
N ASN A 71 3.13 4.42 9.70
CA ASN A 71 2.51 5.74 9.91
C ASN A 71 2.67 6.69 8.72
N HIS A 72 3.13 6.20 7.56
CA HIS A 72 3.33 7.00 6.35
C HIS A 72 4.28 8.19 6.52
N ILE A 73 5.13 8.19 7.55
CA ILE A 73 6.11 9.24 7.81
C ILE A 73 7.25 9.10 6.81
N LYS A 74 7.62 10.22 6.19
CA LYS A 74 8.69 10.25 5.20
C LYS A 74 10.05 9.97 5.86
N ILE A 75 10.68 8.87 5.46
CA ILE A 75 12.03 8.49 5.88
C ILE A 75 13.02 9.03 4.86
N THR A 76 13.90 9.94 5.27
CA THR A 76 14.89 10.60 4.40
C THR A 76 16.24 9.88 4.32
N SER A 77 16.50 8.94 5.24
CA SER A 77 17.74 8.18 5.31
C SER A 77 17.48 6.73 5.72
N ASP A 78 18.17 5.79 5.11
CA ASP A 78 18.14 4.38 5.48
C ASP A 78 19.16 4.00 6.58
N SER A 79 19.82 5.00 7.22
CA SER A 79 20.84 4.78 8.23
C SER A 79 20.36 3.98 9.45
N LEU A 80 19.10 4.20 9.85
CA LEU A 80 18.51 3.50 10.98
C LEU A 80 18.29 2.01 10.69
N ILE A 81 17.62 1.69 9.58
CA ILE A 81 17.34 0.30 9.21
C ILE A 81 18.63 -0.47 8.88
N ARG A 82 19.67 0.21 8.40
CA ARG A 82 21.00 -0.40 8.21
C ARG A 82 21.65 -0.84 9.52
N LYS A 83 21.41 -0.15 10.65
CA LYS A 83 21.89 -0.61 11.96
C LYS A 83 21.27 -1.97 12.31
N ALA A 84 19.98 -2.13 12.09
CA ALA A 84 19.30 -3.41 12.28
C ALA A 84 19.91 -4.50 11.37
N TRP A 85 20.07 -4.20 10.07
CA TRP A 85 20.66 -5.16 9.12
C TRP A 85 22.09 -5.55 9.49
N ASN A 86 22.92 -4.61 9.91
CA ASN A 86 24.31 -4.89 10.32
C ASN A 86 24.40 -5.88 11.49
N TYR A 87 23.41 -5.91 12.33
CA TYR A 87 23.30 -6.92 13.40
C TYR A 87 22.71 -8.23 12.84
N TYR A 88 21.49 -8.19 12.27
CA TYR A 88 20.77 -9.42 11.91
C TYR A 88 21.43 -10.23 10.81
N LYS A 89 22.17 -9.64 9.87
CA LYS A 89 22.92 -10.38 8.83
C LYS A 89 23.92 -11.39 9.39
N HIS A 90 24.41 -11.17 10.62
CA HIS A 90 25.33 -12.08 11.31
C HIS A 90 24.61 -13.08 12.25
N HIS A 91 23.28 -13.06 12.29
CA HIS A 91 22.46 -13.96 13.10
C HIS A 91 21.57 -14.84 12.20
N PRO A 92 22.14 -15.86 11.50
CA PRO A 92 21.42 -16.62 10.48
C PRO A 92 20.24 -17.43 11.02
N LYS A 93 20.20 -17.72 12.33
CA LYS A 93 19.06 -18.39 12.99
C LYS A 93 17.85 -17.47 13.17
N ASP A 94 18.04 -16.16 13.10
CA ASP A 94 16.98 -15.16 13.23
C ASP A 94 16.44 -14.73 11.86
N LEU A 95 15.92 -15.71 11.11
CA LEU A 95 15.42 -15.51 9.75
C LEU A 95 14.28 -14.47 9.71
N ARG A 96 13.41 -14.49 10.74
CA ARG A 96 12.28 -13.56 10.84
C ARG A 96 12.75 -12.11 10.82
N ASN A 97 13.64 -11.73 11.73
CA ASN A 97 14.14 -10.35 11.82
C ASN A 97 15.01 -9.96 10.63
N GLN A 98 15.74 -10.93 10.02
CA GLN A 98 16.45 -10.70 8.76
C GLN A 98 15.46 -10.30 7.64
N CYS A 99 14.43 -11.10 7.39
CA CYS A 99 13.44 -10.85 6.35
C CYS A 99 12.65 -9.56 6.63
N THR A 100 12.23 -9.32 7.87
CA THR A 100 11.52 -8.11 8.27
C THR A 100 12.37 -6.86 8.06
N THR A 101 13.67 -6.93 8.38
CA THR A 101 14.60 -5.80 8.17
C THR A 101 14.76 -5.48 6.68
N LEU A 102 14.99 -6.50 5.85
CA LEU A 102 15.10 -6.31 4.39
C LEU A 102 13.78 -5.81 3.79
N TYR A 103 12.64 -6.29 4.29
CA TYR A 103 11.31 -5.86 3.85
C TYR A 103 11.10 -4.36 4.07
N TYR A 104 11.28 -3.86 5.30
CA TYR A 104 11.11 -2.44 5.57
C TYR A 104 12.18 -1.59 4.88
N TRP A 105 13.41 -2.10 4.74
CA TRP A 105 14.43 -1.40 3.96
C TRP A 105 14.04 -1.28 2.48
N GLY A 106 13.50 -2.35 1.89
CA GLY A 106 12.94 -2.31 0.53
C GLY A 106 11.81 -1.29 0.39
N ARG A 107 10.89 -1.22 1.34
CA ARG A 107 9.80 -0.23 1.36
C ARG A 107 10.33 1.21 1.48
N ILE A 108 11.34 1.45 2.32
CA ILE A 108 12.02 2.75 2.41
C ILE A 108 12.63 3.13 1.06
N LYS A 109 13.29 2.18 0.37
CA LYS A 109 13.83 2.38 -0.97
C LYS A 109 12.75 2.71 -2.00
N LEU A 110 11.60 2.01 -1.97
CA LEU A 110 10.46 2.32 -2.85
C LEU A 110 9.94 3.74 -2.66
N ARG A 111 9.77 4.18 -1.41
CA ARG A 111 9.34 5.55 -1.09
C ARG A 111 10.35 6.60 -1.51
N ALA A 112 11.64 6.26 -1.54
CA ALA A 112 12.71 7.09 -2.09
C ALA A 112 12.82 7.00 -3.62
N ASN A 113 11.88 6.29 -4.30
CA ASN A 113 11.87 6.00 -5.74
C ASN A 113 13.07 5.15 -6.23
N ASP A 114 13.81 4.51 -5.33
CA ASP A 114 14.89 3.56 -5.66
C ASP A 114 14.28 2.15 -5.89
N LYS A 115 13.56 1.99 -7.01
CA LYS A 115 12.88 0.74 -7.38
C LYS A 115 13.87 -0.42 -7.54
N ALA A 116 15.06 -0.16 -8.10
CA ALA A 116 16.08 -1.17 -8.31
C ALA A 116 16.70 -1.64 -6.98
N GLY A 117 16.97 -0.72 -6.06
CA GLY A 117 17.44 -1.03 -4.72
C GLY A 117 16.41 -1.83 -3.93
N ALA A 118 15.14 -1.46 -4.00
CA ALA A 118 14.04 -2.18 -3.37
C ALA A 118 13.94 -3.62 -3.89
N LEU A 119 13.92 -3.79 -5.21
CA LEU A 119 13.82 -5.11 -5.85
C LEU A 119 14.97 -6.04 -5.43
N ARG A 120 16.22 -5.53 -5.37
CA ARG A 120 17.36 -6.34 -4.88
C ARG A 120 17.14 -6.87 -3.46
N LEU A 121 16.63 -6.04 -2.56
CA LEU A 121 16.35 -6.43 -1.17
C LEU A 121 15.22 -7.47 -1.11
N PHE A 122 14.17 -7.31 -1.90
CA PHE A 122 13.06 -8.27 -1.96
C PHE A 122 13.49 -9.61 -2.55
N LEU A 123 14.33 -9.63 -3.60
CA LEU A 123 14.87 -10.87 -4.15
C LEU A 123 15.81 -11.57 -3.16
N GLU A 124 16.50 -10.84 -2.29
CA GLU A 124 17.27 -11.43 -1.19
C GLU A 124 16.37 -12.14 -0.18
N ILE A 125 15.20 -11.57 0.15
CA ILE A 125 14.20 -12.22 1.00
C ILE A 125 13.66 -13.48 0.31
N GLU A 126 13.31 -13.38 -0.98
CA GLU A 126 12.80 -14.53 -1.75
C GLU A 126 13.75 -15.72 -1.67
N LYS A 127 15.06 -15.47 -1.88
CA LYS A 127 16.09 -16.50 -1.74
C LYS A 127 16.13 -17.12 -0.34
N LYS A 128 15.97 -16.31 0.71
CA LYS A 128 15.96 -16.78 2.10
C LYS A 128 14.72 -17.61 2.45
N LEU A 129 13.56 -17.25 1.88
CA LEU A 129 12.28 -17.90 2.13
C LEU A 129 12.00 -19.10 1.21
N LYS A 130 12.86 -19.36 0.21
CA LYS A 130 12.60 -20.37 -0.82
C LYS A 130 12.20 -21.72 -0.26
N ASP A 131 12.98 -22.26 0.69
CA ASP A 131 12.82 -23.60 1.24
C ASP A 131 12.11 -23.60 2.63
N THR A 132 11.45 -22.48 2.96
CA THR A 132 10.70 -22.35 4.22
C THR A 132 9.20 -22.54 3.99
N ASN A 133 8.49 -22.95 5.03
CA ASN A 133 7.01 -22.98 5.04
C ASN A 133 6.47 -21.74 5.76
N GLU A 134 6.70 -20.55 5.16
CA GLU A 134 6.31 -19.25 5.73
C GLU A 134 5.38 -18.50 4.73
N PRO A 135 4.15 -19.00 4.50
CA PRO A 135 3.29 -18.46 3.46
C PRO A 135 2.92 -16.98 3.71
N TYR A 136 2.70 -16.55 4.94
CA TYR A 136 2.41 -15.16 5.23
C TYR A 136 3.53 -14.22 4.78
N TYR A 137 4.78 -14.51 5.12
CA TYR A 137 5.93 -13.69 4.72
C TYR A 137 6.19 -13.75 3.20
N LYS A 138 5.94 -14.90 2.57
CA LYS A 138 5.98 -15.01 1.09
C LYS A 138 4.89 -14.14 0.45
N GLY A 139 3.68 -14.14 1.02
CA GLY A 139 2.59 -13.28 0.56
C GLY A 139 2.96 -11.80 0.59
N LEU A 140 3.47 -11.31 1.73
CA LEU A 140 3.96 -9.93 1.88
C LEU A 140 5.05 -9.59 0.87
N LEU A 141 6.02 -10.48 0.71
CA LEU A 141 7.13 -10.29 -0.23
C LEU A 141 6.63 -10.16 -1.67
N TYR A 142 5.80 -11.09 -2.12
CA TYR A 142 5.29 -11.09 -3.49
C TYR A 142 4.38 -9.90 -3.79
N SER A 143 3.61 -9.41 -2.81
CA SER A 143 2.90 -8.14 -2.92
C SER A 143 3.85 -6.99 -3.24
N GLN A 144 4.95 -6.84 -2.50
CA GLN A 144 5.91 -5.77 -2.72
C GLN A 144 6.66 -5.88 -4.07
N ILE A 145 7.02 -7.10 -4.49
CA ILE A 145 7.62 -7.30 -5.82
C ILE A 145 6.60 -6.95 -6.92
N GLY A 146 5.34 -7.34 -6.74
CA GLY A 146 4.23 -6.97 -7.62
C GLY A 146 4.09 -5.46 -7.77
N GLU A 147 4.11 -4.72 -6.65
CA GLU A 147 4.07 -3.25 -6.65
C GLU A 147 5.24 -2.62 -7.41
N VAL A 148 6.47 -3.17 -7.27
CA VAL A 148 7.63 -2.69 -8.05
C VAL A 148 7.37 -2.81 -9.55
N TYR A 149 6.91 -3.99 -10.01
CA TYR A 149 6.61 -4.20 -11.41
C TYR A 149 5.42 -3.37 -11.90
N TYR A 150 4.38 -3.20 -11.07
CA TYR A 150 3.25 -2.33 -11.36
C TYR A 150 3.70 -0.88 -11.56
N ALA A 151 4.54 -0.35 -10.67
CA ALA A 151 5.12 0.98 -10.79
C ALA A 151 6.07 1.16 -11.98
N GLN A 152 6.58 0.05 -12.55
CA GLN A 152 7.33 0.02 -13.81
C GLN A 152 6.42 -0.17 -15.04
N MET A 153 5.09 -0.16 -14.88
CA MET A 153 4.10 -0.46 -15.92
C MET A 153 4.23 -1.87 -16.53
N ASN A 154 4.96 -2.78 -15.86
CA ASN A 154 5.04 -4.18 -16.27
C ASN A 154 3.90 -4.97 -15.62
N TYR A 155 2.68 -4.71 -16.10
CA TYR A 155 1.45 -5.23 -15.50
C TYR A 155 1.33 -6.75 -15.55
N ASN A 156 1.92 -7.40 -16.56
CA ASN A 156 1.90 -8.87 -16.65
C ASN A 156 2.74 -9.51 -15.52
N ARG A 157 3.93 -8.98 -15.23
CA ARG A 157 4.74 -9.44 -14.09
C ARG A 157 4.10 -9.06 -12.76
N ALA A 158 3.54 -7.85 -12.65
CA ALA A 158 2.81 -7.43 -11.47
C ALA A 158 1.66 -8.40 -11.15
N TYR A 159 0.82 -8.73 -12.14
CA TYR A 159 -0.25 -9.72 -12.00
C TYR A 159 0.28 -11.07 -11.50
N HIS A 160 1.38 -11.57 -12.08
CA HIS A 160 1.97 -12.84 -11.64
C HIS A 160 2.34 -12.81 -10.15
N TYR A 161 3.07 -11.79 -9.70
CA TYR A 161 3.48 -11.68 -8.30
C TYR A 161 2.31 -11.42 -7.35
N PHE A 162 1.32 -10.62 -7.72
CA PHE A 162 0.10 -10.45 -6.93
C PHE A 162 -0.71 -11.75 -6.83
N ARG A 163 -0.72 -12.58 -7.86
CA ARG A 163 -1.34 -13.91 -7.80
C ARG A 163 -0.62 -14.82 -6.81
N GLU A 164 0.71 -14.85 -6.84
CA GLU A 164 1.50 -15.62 -5.86
C GLU A 164 1.29 -15.07 -4.44
N SER A 165 1.21 -13.75 -4.27
CA SER A 165 0.86 -13.10 -3.00
C SER A 165 -0.48 -13.60 -2.48
N ARG A 166 -1.54 -13.51 -3.29
CA ARG A 166 -2.88 -13.99 -2.95
C ARG A 166 -2.88 -15.47 -2.54
N ASN A 167 -2.21 -16.32 -3.31
CA ASN A 167 -2.16 -17.75 -3.03
C ASN A 167 -1.50 -18.05 -1.67
N ASN A 168 -0.45 -17.33 -1.34
CA ASN A 168 0.26 -17.46 -0.06
C ASN A 168 -0.58 -16.91 1.11
N PHE A 169 -1.28 -15.79 0.94
CA PHE A 169 -2.19 -15.29 1.97
C PHE A 169 -3.38 -16.21 2.21
N ARG A 170 -3.93 -16.81 1.16
CA ARG A 170 -4.95 -17.85 1.28
C ARG A 170 -4.44 -19.07 2.07
N GLN A 171 -3.22 -19.54 1.78
CA GLN A 171 -2.60 -20.66 2.51
C GLN A 171 -2.36 -20.33 3.98
N SER A 172 -2.13 -19.08 4.32
CA SER A 172 -1.94 -18.62 5.70
C SER A 172 -3.22 -18.09 6.36
N GLU A 173 -4.38 -18.26 5.71
CA GLU A 173 -5.71 -17.87 6.20
C GLU A 173 -5.84 -16.37 6.53
N ASN A 174 -5.09 -15.53 5.82
CA ASN A 174 -5.11 -14.08 5.99
C ASN A 174 -6.05 -13.44 4.95
N LEU A 175 -7.34 -13.46 5.25
CA LEU A 175 -8.41 -13.05 4.34
C LEU A 175 -8.31 -11.59 3.91
N ARG A 176 -7.86 -10.71 4.79
CA ARG A 176 -7.69 -9.29 4.49
C ARG A 176 -6.63 -9.08 3.40
N GLU A 177 -5.44 -9.62 3.62
CA GLU A 177 -4.31 -9.52 2.70
C GLU A 177 -4.59 -10.27 1.39
N GLU A 178 -5.33 -11.38 1.44
CA GLU A 178 -5.81 -12.08 0.24
C GLU A 178 -6.72 -11.18 -0.59
N THR A 179 -7.61 -10.43 0.05
CA THR A 179 -8.51 -9.48 -0.62
C THR A 179 -7.72 -8.32 -1.23
N GLU A 180 -6.77 -7.73 -0.49
CA GLU A 180 -5.89 -6.66 -0.99
C GLU A 180 -5.10 -7.15 -2.22
N ALA A 181 -4.49 -8.33 -2.16
CA ALA A 181 -3.77 -8.91 -3.30
C ALA A 181 -4.70 -9.19 -4.50
N THR A 182 -5.98 -9.52 -4.26
CA THR A 182 -6.97 -9.71 -5.34
C THR A 182 -7.33 -8.38 -6.00
N LEU A 183 -7.43 -7.28 -5.23
CA LEU A 183 -7.59 -5.92 -5.75
C LEU A 183 -6.40 -5.50 -6.62
N ASP A 184 -5.18 -5.80 -6.18
CA ASP A 184 -3.96 -5.49 -6.92
C ASP A 184 -3.87 -6.28 -8.24
N MET A 185 -4.27 -7.56 -8.22
CA MET A 185 -4.42 -8.37 -9.44
C MET A 185 -5.42 -7.76 -10.41
N ALA A 186 -6.57 -7.28 -9.90
CA ALA A 186 -7.59 -6.64 -10.70
C ALA A 186 -7.07 -5.36 -11.36
N ALA A 187 -6.36 -4.52 -10.60
CA ALA A 187 -5.75 -3.29 -11.10
C ALA A 187 -4.70 -3.58 -12.19
N ALA A 188 -3.81 -4.55 -11.97
CA ALA A 188 -2.82 -4.96 -12.98
C ALA A 188 -3.50 -5.52 -14.25
N THR A 189 -4.59 -6.27 -14.10
CA THR A 189 -5.37 -6.81 -15.22
C THR A 189 -6.05 -5.70 -16.02
N TYR A 190 -6.62 -4.70 -15.37
CA TYR A 190 -7.20 -3.53 -16.03
C TYR A 190 -6.19 -2.80 -16.89
N HIS A 191 -5.01 -2.51 -16.35
CA HIS A 191 -3.94 -1.86 -17.10
C HIS A 191 -3.35 -2.72 -18.23
N SER A 192 -3.51 -4.03 -18.17
CA SER A 192 -3.23 -4.96 -19.29
C SER A 192 -4.36 -4.98 -20.34
N LYS A 193 -5.37 -4.13 -20.21
CA LYS A 193 -6.53 -3.97 -21.11
C LYS A 193 -7.51 -5.15 -21.11
N ASP A 194 -7.46 -6.05 -20.14
CA ASP A 194 -8.45 -7.14 -19.97
C ASP A 194 -9.53 -6.71 -18.97
N VAL A 195 -10.44 -5.84 -19.46
CA VAL A 195 -11.51 -5.24 -18.63
C VAL A 195 -12.46 -6.31 -18.07
N GLU A 196 -12.79 -7.34 -18.83
CA GLU A 196 -13.67 -8.42 -18.39
C GLU A 196 -13.07 -9.22 -17.22
N LYS A 197 -11.80 -9.55 -17.31
CA LYS A 197 -11.11 -10.24 -16.23
C LYS A 197 -10.94 -9.34 -15.00
N ALA A 198 -10.71 -8.05 -15.19
CA ALA A 198 -10.65 -7.08 -14.10
C ALA A 198 -11.98 -6.99 -13.36
N ILE A 199 -13.12 -6.93 -14.06
CA ILE A 199 -14.46 -6.96 -13.46
C ILE A 199 -14.63 -8.22 -12.60
N ARG A 200 -14.30 -9.40 -13.12
CA ARG A 200 -14.40 -10.66 -12.35
C ARG A 200 -13.52 -10.63 -11.09
N LEU A 201 -12.31 -10.12 -11.18
CA LEU A 201 -11.39 -10.03 -10.03
C LEU A 201 -11.89 -9.04 -8.97
N TYR A 202 -12.38 -7.86 -9.37
CA TYR A 202 -12.97 -6.91 -8.41
C TYR A 202 -14.25 -7.44 -7.79
N SER A 203 -15.08 -8.21 -8.52
CA SER A 203 -16.24 -8.89 -7.96
C SER A 203 -15.81 -9.94 -6.93
N SER A 204 -14.78 -10.74 -7.23
CA SER A 204 -14.22 -11.69 -6.27
C SER A 204 -13.65 -11.01 -5.02
N ALA A 205 -13.00 -9.85 -5.17
CA ALA A 205 -12.53 -9.06 -4.04
C ALA A 205 -13.68 -8.50 -3.20
N LEU A 206 -14.81 -8.15 -3.84
CA LEU A 206 -16.02 -7.71 -3.14
C LEU A 206 -16.62 -8.85 -2.30
N ASP A 207 -16.69 -10.06 -2.85
CA ASP A 207 -17.19 -11.23 -2.12
C ASP A 207 -16.32 -11.52 -0.88
N LEU A 208 -14.98 -11.48 -1.02
CA LEU A 208 -14.05 -11.64 0.10
C LEU A 208 -14.16 -10.50 1.13
N ALA A 209 -14.43 -9.27 0.68
CA ALA A 209 -14.62 -8.12 1.57
C ALA A 209 -15.93 -8.25 2.37
N ASP A 210 -16.99 -8.79 1.75
CA ASP A 210 -18.28 -9.05 2.41
C ASP A 210 -18.13 -10.17 3.45
N GLU A 211 -17.41 -11.24 3.14
CA GLU A 211 -17.15 -12.35 4.07
C GLU A 211 -16.51 -11.87 5.37
N GLN A 212 -15.52 -10.96 5.26
CA GLN A 212 -14.84 -10.39 6.44
C GLN A 212 -15.49 -9.12 7.00
N LYS A 213 -16.64 -8.69 6.44
CA LYS A 213 -17.38 -7.47 6.82
C LYS A 213 -16.50 -6.20 6.78
N SER A 214 -15.64 -6.10 5.78
CA SER A 214 -14.73 -4.97 5.61
C SER A 214 -15.32 -3.92 4.69
N ASP A 215 -15.97 -2.90 5.25
CA ASP A 215 -16.50 -1.76 4.49
C ASP A 215 -15.44 -1.06 3.64
N LYS A 216 -14.20 -0.98 4.11
CA LYS A 216 -13.09 -0.35 3.39
C LYS A 216 -12.76 -1.08 2.09
N LEU A 217 -12.62 -2.41 2.15
CA LEU A 217 -12.27 -3.23 0.98
C LEU A 217 -13.46 -3.35 0.03
N ALA A 218 -14.67 -3.49 0.57
CA ALA A 218 -15.90 -3.47 -0.24
C ALA A 218 -16.04 -2.15 -1.02
N LYS A 219 -15.83 -1.00 -0.36
CA LYS A 219 -15.84 0.31 -1.00
C LYS A 219 -14.81 0.39 -2.15
N SER A 220 -13.58 -0.07 -1.93
CA SER A 220 -12.55 -0.10 -2.97
C SER A 220 -12.99 -0.92 -4.19
N SER A 221 -13.55 -2.11 -3.97
CA SER A 221 -14.08 -2.97 -5.05
C SER A 221 -15.22 -2.29 -5.80
N LEU A 222 -16.21 -1.74 -5.09
CA LEU A 222 -17.39 -1.07 -5.66
C LEU A 222 -17.02 0.14 -6.51
N THR A 223 -16.09 0.97 -6.05
CA THR A 223 -15.60 2.14 -6.80
C THR A 223 -14.97 1.73 -8.13
N ASN A 224 -14.10 0.72 -8.12
CA ASN A 224 -13.45 0.25 -9.34
C ASN A 224 -14.44 -0.44 -10.28
N LEU A 225 -15.40 -1.21 -9.76
CA LEU A 225 -16.46 -1.82 -10.57
C LEU A 225 -17.30 -0.76 -11.29
N ALA A 226 -17.69 0.34 -10.61
CA ALA A 226 -18.41 1.44 -11.24
C ALA A 226 -17.69 1.96 -12.50
N SER A 227 -16.43 2.32 -12.34
CA SER A 227 -15.60 2.82 -13.45
C SER A 227 -15.44 1.79 -14.57
N LEU A 228 -15.22 0.52 -14.25
CA LEU A 228 -15.05 -0.55 -15.24
C LEU A 228 -16.32 -0.82 -16.04
N TYR A 229 -17.48 -0.79 -15.40
CA TYR A 229 -18.76 -0.94 -16.11
C TYR A 229 -19.00 0.21 -17.09
N VAL A 230 -18.65 1.45 -16.71
CA VAL A 230 -18.75 2.60 -17.64
C VAL A 230 -17.76 2.44 -18.80
N ILE A 231 -16.51 2.09 -18.53
CA ILE A 231 -15.46 1.95 -19.56
C ILE A 231 -15.75 0.81 -20.52
N SER A 232 -16.29 -0.31 -20.02
CA SER A 232 -16.65 -1.47 -20.85
C SER A 232 -17.82 -1.22 -21.78
N GLY A 233 -18.56 -0.12 -21.60
CA GLY A 233 -19.78 0.17 -22.33
C GLY A 233 -20.93 -0.82 -22.07
N LYS A 234 -20.81 -1.64 -21.02
CA LYS A 234 -21.83 -2.61 -20.65
C LYS A 234 -23.08 -1.89 -20.16
N LYS A 235 -24.15 -1.98 -20.95
CA LYS A 235 -25.46 -1.37 -20.63
C LYS A 235 -26.20 -2.09 -19.50
N GLN A 236 -25.80 -3.29 -19.13
CA GLN A 236 -26.44 -4.09 -18.08
C GLN A 236 -25.47 -4.32 -16.92
N ILE A 237 -25.65 -3.54 -15.88
CA ILE A 237 -25.09 -3.78 -14.55
C ILE A 237 -26.20 -4.39 -13.69
N PRO A 238 -25.93 -5.41 -12.84
CA PRO A 238 -26.89 -5.90 -11.87
C PRO A 238 -27.45 -4.77 -11.00
N HIS A 239 -28.77 -4.72 -10.84
CA HIS A 239 -29.43 -3.60 -10.15
C HIS A 239 -29.00 -3.47 -8.69
N ASP A 240 -28.87 -4.60 -8.01
CA ASP A 240 -28.37 -4.70 -6.64
C ASP A 240 -26.93 -4.18 -6.50
N LEU A 241 -26.04 -4.54 -7.45
CA LEU A 241 -24.67 -4.03 -7.48
C LEU A 241 -24.65 -2.50 -7.69
N LEU A 242 -25.46 -1.99 -8.63
CA LEU A 242 -25.54 -0.55 -8.88
C LEU A 242 -26.03 0.21 -7.63
N LEU A 243 -27.03 -0.34 -6.94
CA LEU A 243 -27.54 0.24 -5.68
C LEU A 243 -26.46 0.23 -4.59
N ARG A 244 -25.72 -0.87 -4.45
CA ARG A 244 -24.60 -0.96 -3.49
C ARG A 244 -23.50 0.08 -3.78
N ILE A 245 -23.12 0.25 -5.04
CA ILE A 245 -22.16 1.25 -5.48
C ILE A 245 -22.64 2.66 -5.08
N GLU A 246 -23.89 2.99 -5.40
CA GLU A 246 -24.45 4.31 -5.10
C GLU A 246 -24.49 4.58 -3.58
N LEU A 247 -24.96 3.62 -2.79
CA LEU A 247 -25.02 3.76 -1.34
C LEU A 247 -23.62 3.89 -0.70
N SER A 248 -22.65 3.15 -1.21
CA SER A 248 -21.26 3.25 -0.77
C SER A 248 -20.66 4.63 -1.11
N ALA A 249 -20.89 5.12 -2.32
CA ALA A 249 -20.40 6.43 -2.77
C ALA A 249 -21.02 7.59 -1.99
N ARG A 250 -22.31 7.53 -1.64
CA ARG A 250 -22.98 8.57 -0.83
C ARG A 250 -22.44 8.68 0.61
N LYS A 251 -21.88 7.60 1.15
CA LYS A 251 -21.22 7.62 2.48
C LYS A 251 -19.81 8.19 2.42
N ASP A 252 -19.21 8.30 1.26
CA ASP A 252 -17.86 8.82 1.07
C ASP A 252 -17.89 10.32 0.81
N THR A 253 -17.52 11.10 1.82
CA THR A 253 -17.55 12.57 1.76
C THR A 253 -16.38 13.17 0.95
N LEU A 254 -15.33 12.39 0.65
CA LEU A 254 -14.11 12.90 0.00
C LEU A 254 -14.03 12.50 -1.48
N TYR A 255 -14.23 11.21 -1.78
CA TYR A 255 -14.05 10.66 -3.13
C TYR A 255 -15.35 10.11 -3.75
N GLY A 256 -16.44 10.12 -3.01
CA GLY A 256 -17.72 9.55 -3.44
C GLY A 256 -18.30 10.22 -4.69
N TYR A 257 -18.02 11.50 -4.90
CA TYR A 257 -18.53 12.24 -6.06
C TYR A 257 -18.06 11.65 -7.39
N HIS A 258 -16.81 11.21 -7.50
CA HIS A 258 -16.31 10.52 -8.71
C HIS A 258 -17.09 9.25 -9.01
N THR A 259 -17.33 8.43 -7.99
CA THR A 259 -18.14 7.21 -8.14
C THR A 259 -19.60 7.52 -8.47
N LEU A 260 -20.17 8.60 -7.89
CA LEU A 260 -21.52 9.04 -8.22
C LEU A 260 -21.64 9.53 -9.68
N VAL A 261 -20.60 10.15 -10.25
CA VAL A 261 -20.56 10.44 -11.69
C VAL A 261 -20.70 9.14 -12.49
N ASP A 262 -19.90 8.11 -12.17
CA ASP A 262 -19.97 6.82 -12.85
C ASP A 262 -21.37 6.18 -12.73
N VAL A 263 -21.97 6.23 -11.55
CA VAL A 263 -23.37 5.78 -11.33
C VAL A 263 -24.36 6.52 -12.24
N GLN A 264 -24.25 7.85 -12.38
CA GLN A 264 -25.15 8.61 -13.23
C GLN A 264 -24.90 8.34 -14.72
N LEU A 265 -23.64 8.12 -15.14
CA LEU A 265 -23.33 7.69 -16.51
C LEU A 265 -23.97 6.31 -16.82
N LEU A 266 -23.90 5.36 -15.88
CA LEU A 266 -24.53 4.05 -16.02
C LEU A 266 -26.06 4.14 -16.10
N LYS A 267 -26.68 5.10 -15.41
CA LYS A 267 -28.11 5.40 -15.46
C LYS A 267 -28.50 6.27 -16.66
N ASN A 268 -27.54 6.73 -17.47
CA ASN A 268 -27.73 7.67 -18.58
C ASN A 268 -28.32 9.03 -18.14
N HIS A 269 -28.00 9.50 -16.93
CA HIS A 269 -28.47 10.77 -16.36
C HIS A 269 -27.36 11.83 -16.46
N MET A 270 -27.18 12.43 -17.66
CA MET A 270 -26.06 13.32 -17.95
C MET A 270 -26.01 14.60 -17.10
N ASP A 271 -27.15 15.22 -16.81
CA ASP A 271 -27.20 16.45 -15.98
C ASP A 271 -26.80 16.18 -14.55
N SER A 272 -27.23 15.04 -13.98
CA SER A 272 -26.78 14.60 -12.65
C SER A 272 -25.28 14.26 -12.66
N ALA A 273 -24.77 13.65 -13.72
CA ALA A 273 -23.34 13.39 -13.86
C ALA A 273 -22.52 14.69 -13.87
N ARG A 274 -22.95 15.73 -14.62
CA ARG A 274 -22.32 17.06 -14.60
C ARG A 274 -22.37 17.72 -13.24
N HIS A 275 -23.50 17.57 -12.53
CA HIS A 275 -23.64 18.10 -11.17
C HIS A 275 -22.59 17.48 -10.22
N TYR A 276 -22.50 16.15 -10.19
CA TYR A 276 -21.50 15.48 -9.34
C TYR A 276 -20.05 15.74 -9.77
N LEU A 277 -19.79 15.89 -11.07
CA LEU A 277 -18.48 16.28 -11.56
C LEU A 277 -18.06 17.65 -11.00
N LYS A 278 -18.96 18.64 -11.03
CA LYS A 278 -18.71 19.97 -10.46
C LYS A 278 -18.43 19.90 -8.94
N LEU A 279 -19.11 19.03 -8.22
CA LEU A 279 -18.83 18.80 -6.80
C LEU A 279 -17.44 18.15 -6.60
N ALA A 280 -17.06 17.20 -7.44
CA ALA A 280 -15.73 16.60 -7.38
C ALA A 280 -14.61 17.63 -7.64
N GLU A 281 -14.81 18.57 -8.58
CA GLU A 281 -13.86 19.65 -8.88
C GLU A 281 -13.55 20.52 -7.66
N THR A 282 -14.52 20.78 -6.79
CA THR A 282 -14.33 21.64 -5.60
C THR A 282 -13.39 21.02 -4.55
N HIS A 283 -13.13 19.72 -4.62
CA HIS A 283 -12.29 18.98 -3.68
C HIS A 283 -10.95 18.54 -4.28
N THR A 284 -10.70 18.89 -5.54
CA THR A 284 -9.53 18.44 -6.29
C THR A 284 -8.43 19.50 -6.25
N THR A 285 -7.25 19.12 -5.75
CA THR A 285 -6.07 19.97 -5.65
C THR A 285 -4.84 19.40 -6.35
N ASP A 286 -4.83 18.11 -6.63
CA ASP A 286 -3.71 17.39 -7.27
C ASP A 286 -3.88 17.36 -8.79
N ILE A 287 -2.76 17.51 -9.52
CA ILE A 287 -2.74 17.53 -11.00
C ILE A 287 -3.20 16.19 -11.60
N ARG A 288 -2.98 15.07 -10.92
CA ARG A 288 -3.42 13.73 -11.38
C ARG A 288 -4.93 13.61 -11.24
N ASP A 289 -5.48 14.09 -10.14
CA ASP A 289 -6.93 14.11 -9.93
C ASP A 289 -7.61 15.07 -10.89
N MET A 290 -7.00 16.22 -11.21
CA MET A 290 -7.47 17.11 -12.26
C MET A 290 -7.49 16.44 -13.63
N ALA A 291 -6.45 15.66 -13.98
CA ALA A 291 -6.46 14.89 -15.22
C ALA A 291 -7.62 13.89 -15.25
N ASN A 292 -7.88 13.18 -14.16
CA ASN A 292 -9.01 12.26 -14.04
C ASN A 292 -10.37 12.98 -14.20
N LEU A 293 -10.51 14.21 -13.69
CA LEU A 293 -11.72 15.02 -13.87
C LEU A 293 -11.94 15.37 -15.35
N TYR A 294 -10.91 15.80 -16.07
CA TYR A 294 -11.04 16.08 -17.51
C TYR A 294 -11.37 14.82 -18.32
N TYR A 295 -10.80 13.67 -17.97
CA TYR A 295 -11.20 12.41 -18.60
C TYR A 295 -12.66 12.05 -18.31
N THR A 296 -13.12 12.31 -17.10
CA THR A 296 -14.53 12.10 -16.71
C THR A 296 -15.45 13.07 -17.42
N ALA A 297 -15.08 14.36 -17.53
CA ALA A 297 -15.81 15.35 -18.32
C ALA A 297 -15.90 14.95 -19.80
N TYR A 298 -14.80 14.46 -20.38
CA TYR A 298 -14.81 13.90 -21.73
C TYR A 298 -15.86 12.79 -21.89
N ARG A 299 -15.93 11.85 -20.95
CA ARG A 299 -16.90 10.73 -21.01
C ARG A 299 -18.35 11.23 -20.96
N ILE A 300 -18.65 12.22 -20.12
CA ILE A 300 -19.99 12.82 -20.02
C ILE A 300 -20.35 13.47 -21.37
N GLU A 301 -19.46 14.30 -21.90
CA GLU A 301 -19.75 15.06 -23.13
C GLU A 301 -19.80 14.15 -24.37
N ALA A 302 -18.95 13.13 -24.45
CA ALA A 302 -18.99 12.12 -25.50
C ALA A 302 -20.30 11.33 -25.48
N GLN A 303 -20.75 10.90 -24.32
CA GLN A 303 -22.03 10.18 -24.17
C GLN A 303 -23.23 11.10 -24.44
N SER A 304 -23.10 12.40 -24.16
CA SER A 304 -24.10 13.44 -24.51
C SER A 304 -24.06 13.83 -25.99
N LYS A 305 -23.14 13.27 -26.80
CA LYS A 305 -22.89 13.63 -28.20
C LYS A 305 -22.44 15.09 -28.40
N ASN A 306 -21.92 15.73 -27.37
CA ASN A 306 -21.32 17.06 -27.44
C ASN A 306 -19.82 16.94 -27.79
N PHE A 307 -19.53 16.66 -29.06
CA PHE A 307 -18.18 16.30 -29.51
C PHE A 307 -17.18 17.45 -29.38
N GLU A 308 -17.60 18.71 -29.46
CA GLU A 308 -16.73 19.87 -29.29
C GLU A 308 -16.15 19.91 -27.89
N LYS A 309 -17.00 19.89 -26.85
CA LYS A 309 -16.57 19.85 -25.44
C LYS A 309 -15.83 18.56 -25.10
N ALA A 310 -16.24 17.41 -25.68
CA ALA A 310 -15.53 16.17 -25.49
C ALA A 310 -14.08 16.26 -25.99
N THR A 311 -13.87 16.84 -27.18
CA THR A 311 -12.53 17.06 -27.76
C THR A 311 -11.69 18.01 -26.89
N GLU A 312 -12.25 19.10 -26.40
CA GLU A 312 -11.56 20.01 -25.47
C GLU A 312 -11.10 19.29 -24.20
N ASN A 313 -11.98 18.54 -23.57
CA ASN A 313 -11.67 17.84 -22.33
C ASN A 313 -10.62 16.73 -22.51
N ILE A 314 -10.67 15.97 -23.61
CA ILE A 314 -9.66 14.93 -23.85
C ILE A 314 -8.27 15.53 -24.15
N HIS A 315 -8.21 16.68 -24.83
CA HIS A 315 -6.95 17.39 -25.05
C HIS A 315 -6.34 17.87 -23.72
N ARG A 316 -7.16 18.41 -22.80
CA ARG A 316 -6.68 18.81 -21.46
C ARG A 316 -6.17 17.62 -20.66
N TYR A 317 -6.89 16.50 -20.71
CA TYR A 317 -6.42 15.24 -20.09
C TYR A 317 -5.07 14.80 -20.63
N ILE A 318 -4.91 14.74 -21.96
CA ILE A 318 -3.65 14.35 -22.61
C ILE A 318 -2.51 15.30 -22.20
N TYR A 319 -2.75 16.61 -22.24
CA TYR A 319 -1.75 17.61 -21.83
C TYR A 319 -1.25 17.38 -20.38
N LEU A 320 -2.18 17.17 -19.44
CA LEU A 320 -1.82 16.94 -18.04
C LEU A 320 -1.09 15.61 -17.83
N THR A 321 -1.53 14.53 -18.48
CA THR A 321 -0.88 13.22 -18.39
C THR A 321 0.51 13.21 -19.02
N ASP A 322 0.72 13.91 -20.13
CA ASP A 322 2.05 14.09 -20.74
C ASP A 322 2.98 14.90 -19.83
N SER A 323 2.46 15.95 -19.18
CA SER A 323 3.21 16.73 -18.21
C SER A 323 3.66 15.88 -17.01
N LEU A 324 2.77 15.06 -16.46
CA LEU A 324 3.09 14.11 -15.38
C LEU A 324 4.13 13.09 -15.82
N THR A 325 4.02 12.57 -17.03
CA THR A 325 4.97 11.58 -17.58
C THR A 325 6.35 12.19 -17.78
N ARG A 326 6.45 13.41 -18.34
CA ARG A 326 7.73 14.13 -18.50
C ARG A 326 8.39 14.43 -17.17
N SER A 327 7.61 14.90 -16.18
CA SER A 327 8.11 15.17 -14.83
C SER A 327 8.68 13.89 -14.18
N ASN A 328 7.99 12.75 -14.32
CA ASN A 328 8.48 11.47 -13.83
C ASN A 328 9.74 10.98 -14.55
N MET A 329 9.85 11.20 -15.88
CA MET A 329 11.04 10.85 -16.67
C MET A 329 12.25 11.72 -16.31
N GLN A 330 12.07 13.03 -16.15
CA GLN A 330 13.13 13.96 -15.75
C GLN A 330 13.66 13.62 -14.34
N PHE A 331 12.75 13.30 -13.42
CA PHE A 331 13.14 12.88 -12.08
C PHE A 331 13.92 11.56 -12.10
N SER A 332 13.54 10.61 -12.96
CA SER A 332 14.25 9.33 -13.12
C SER A 332 15.62 9.49 -13.79
N ALA A 333 15.75 10.36 -14.79
CA ALA A 333 17.01 10.64 -15.47
C ALA A 333 18.03 11.36 -14.55
N GLY A 334 17.57 12.35 -13.76
CA GLY A 334 18.44 13.06 -12.81
C GLY A 334 18.94 12.21 -11.63
N MET A 335 18.40 10.99 -11.47
CA MET A 335 18.89 10.00 -10.48
C MET A 335 19.89 9.01 -11.04
N VAL A 336 20.01 8.89 -12.36
CA VAL A 336 21.00 8.03 -13.02
C VAL A 336 22.37 8.74 -13.11
N GLU A 337 22.39 10.07 -13.05
CA GLU A 337 23.61 10.90 -13.12
C GLU A 337 24.25 11.20 -11.73
N ARG A 338 23.76 10.63 -10.64
CA ARG A 338 24.33 10.72 -9.28
C ARG A 338 24.63 9.31 -8.73
#